data_099336e271de9e605e7908a665b1e078
#
_entry.id   099336e271de9e605e7908a665b1e078
#
_cell.length_a   1.000
_cell.length_b   1.000
_cell.length_c   1.000
_cell.angle_alpha   90.00
_cell.angle_beta   90.00
_cell.angle_gamma   90.00
#
_symmetry.space_group_name_H-M   'P 1'
#
loop_
_entity.id
_entity.type
_entity.pdbx_description
1 polymer ?
#
loop_
_entity_poly.entity_id
_entity_poly.type
_entity_poly.pdbx_seq_one_letter_code
_entity_poly.pdbx_strand_id
1 'polypeptide(L)'
;LIGTAAGLACLIGVIWFATRADADNIPTDIEGIMNTKQTFRDGVKLIGVDVSGMTPEEATGLVAYAAEKKLETVAITVTLADGSWVFGADDLGMSYDLTEMFAEGLAYGRSDEEEIQDVLAADAGEFDAEYTWDRDAILRALAQLAPSINTEATQPYAEPITDWESEERFNYIAGEEGRTLNEEATADQIEYALRTGTFETTIEPVVNAVLPTMTIDDVRAHT
;
A
#
# COMPACT_ATOMS: atom_id res chain seq x y z
N LEU A 1 -17.97 5.16 -16.76
CA LEU A 1 -17.12 4.75 -17.89
C LEU A 1 -15.75 5.44 -17.84
N ILE A 2 -14.97 5.19 -16.77
CA ILE A 2 -13.54 5.52 -16.71
C ILE A 2 -12.93 4.39 -15.89
N GLY A 3 -12.42 3.36 -16.55
CA GLY A 3 -11.88 2.19 -15.85
C GLY A 3 -11.23 1.16 -16.77
N THR A 4 -10.39 1.58 -17.74
CA THR A 4 -9.69 0.63 -18.60
C THR A 4 -8.31 1.11 -19.10
N ALA A 5 -7.73 2.18 -18.54
CA ALA A 5 -6.45 2.70 -19.05
C ALA A 5 -5.21 2.16 -18.30
N ALA A 6 -5.34 1.77 -17.02
CA ALA A 6 -4.18 1.31 -16.23
C ALA A 6 -3.76 -0.15 -16.51
N GLY A 7 -4.71 -1.02 -16.85
CA GLY A 7 -4.41 -2.42 -17.16
C GLY A 7 -3.72 -2.67 -18.51
N LEU A 8 -3.80 -1.70 -19.43
CA LEU A 8 -3.17 -1.83 -20.75
C LEU A 8 -1.69 -1.43 -20.73
N ALA A 9 -1.28 -0.57 -19.83
CA ALA A 9 0.10 -0.10 -19.75
C ALA A 9 1.08 -1.20 -19.28
N CYS A 10 0.68 -2.02 -18.29
CA CYS A 10 1.50 -3.14 -17.83
C CYS A 10 1.65 -4.25 -18.87
N LEU A 11 0.56 -4.57 -19.63
CA LEU A 11 0.63 -5.59 -20.67
C LEU A 11 1.45 -5.14 -21.90
N ILE A 12 1.46 -3.85 -22.20
CA ILE A 12 2.26 -3.29 -23.30
C ILE A 12 3.74 -3.27 -22.91
N GLY A 13 4.09 -3.02 -21.65
CA GLY A 13 5.47 -3.10 -21.15
C GLY A 13 6.06 -4.49 -21.29
N VAL A 14 5.35 -5.53 -20.85
CA VAL A 14 5.81 -6.92 -20.90
C VAL A 14 5.93 -7.43 -22.35
N ILE A 15 4.99 -7.08 -23.24
CA ILE A 15 5.06 -7.47 -24.66
C ILE A 15 6.18 -6.73 -25.39
N TRP A 16 6.42 -5.47 -25.00
CA TRP A 16 7.47 -4.64 -25.59
C TRP A 16 8.88 -5.12 -25.20
N PHE A 17 9.07 -5.59 -23.96
CA PHE A 17 10.33 -6.17 -23.48
C PHE A 17 10.66 -7.51 -24.20
N ALA A 18 9.67 -8.37 -24.42
CA ALA A 18 9.87 -9.67 -25.06
C ALA A 18 10.27 -9.58 -26.55
N THR A 19 9.95 -8.48 -27.25
CA THR A 19 10.30 -8.29 -28.66
C THR A 19 11.60 -7.51 -28.89
N ARG A 20 12.19 -6.93 -27.82
CA ARG A 20 13.38 -6.10 -27.89
C ARG A 20 14.68 -6.76 -27.41
N ALA A 21 14.60 -7.97 -26.88
CA ALA A 21 15.73 -8.68 -26.30
C ALA A 21 16.91 -8.99 -27.26
N ASP A 22 16.77 -8.67 -28.53
CA ASP A 22 17.77 -9.03 -29.55
C ASP A 22 18.77 -7.88 -29.90
N ALA A 23 18.52 -6.64 -29.49
CA ALA A 23 19.34 -5.54 -30.01
C ALA A 23 20.71 -5.41 -29.32
N ASP A 24 20.86 -5.69 -28.01
CA ASP A 24 22.14 -5.50 -27.30
C ASP A 24 22.50 -6.59 -26.29
N ASN A 25 21.83 -7.74 -26.29
CA ASN A 25 22.10 -8.87 -25.38
C ASN A 25 22.14 -8.46 -23.89
N ILE A 26 21.15 -7.63 -23.47
CA ILE A 26 21.01 -7.22 -22.08
C ILE A 26 20.51 -8.41 -21.28
N PRO A 27 21.21 -8.80 -20.20
CA PRO A 27 20.75 -9.86 -19.32
C PRO A 27 19.42 -9.50 -18.65
N THR A 28 18.56 -10.50 -18.46
CA THR A 28 17.26 -10.34 -17.77
C THR A 28 17.25 -10.87 -16.34
N ASP A 29 18.35 -11.52 -15.94
CA ASP A 29 18.54 -12.00 -14.56
C ASP A 29 19.58 -11.14 -13.86
N ILE A 30 19.44 -11.02 -12.55
CA ILE A 30 20.26 -10.14 -11.72
C ILE A 30 21.75 -10.50 -11.80
N GLU A 31 22.10 -11.79 -11.92
CA GLU A 31 23.50 -12.22 -12.00
C GLU A 31 24.14 -11.75 -13.31
N GLY A 32 23.46 -11.93 -14.43
CA GLY A 32 23.91 -11.44 -15.74
C GLY A 32 24.00 -9.92 -15.78
N ILE A 33 23.00 -9.22 -15.21
CA ILE A 33 22.99 -7.75 -15.10
C ILE A 33 24.22 -7.27 -14.32
N MET A 34 24.49 -7.83 -13.14
CA MET A 34 25.62 -7.41 -12.31
C MET A 34 26.99 -7.74 -12.96
N ASN A 35 27.08 -8.78 -13.78
CA ASN A 35 28.30 -9.16 -14.46
C ASN A 35 28.55 -8.44 -15.79
N THR A 36 27.58 -7.66 -16.31
CA THR A 36 27.77 -6.92 -17.56
C THR A 36 28.80 -5.80 -17.39
N LYS A 37 29.54 -5.50 -18.45
CA LYS A 37 30.44 -4.33 -18.53
C LYS A 37 29.77 -3.16 -19.25
N GLN A 38 28.51 -3.28 -19.62
CA GLN A 38 27.75 -2.18 -20.18
C GLN A 38 27.50 -1.12 -19.07
N THR A 39 27.52 0.12 -19.48
CA THR A 39 27.24 1.26 -18.56
C THR A 39 25.89 1.86 -18.88
N PHE A 40 25.23 2.42 -17.90
CA PHE A 40 24.04 3.22 -18.12
C PHE A 40 24.34 4.43 -19.01
N ARG A 41 23.41 4.79 -19.87
CA ARG A 41 23.54 5.98 -20.72
C ARG A 41 23.36 7.27 -19.92
N ASP A 42 23.80 8.38 -20.52
CA ASP A 42 23.63 9.71 -19.95
C ASP A 42 22.14 10.00 -19.73
N GLY A 43 21.80 10.56 -18.58
CA GLY A 43 20.44 10.92 -18.18
C GLY A 43 19.64 9.78 -17.53
N VAL A 44 20.19 8.58 -17.41
CA VAL A 44 19.51 7.48 -16.69
C VAL A 44 19.57 7.72 -15.18
N LYS A 45 18.39 7.65 -14.56
CA LYS A 45 18.22 7.70 -13.10
C LYS A 45 17.49 6.47 -12.61
N LEU A 46 17.98 5.87 -11.54
CA LEU A 46 17.36 4.74 -10.87
C LEU A 46 16.98 5.18 -9.45
N ILE A 47 15.68 5.18 -9.14
CA ILE A 47 15.14 5.71 -7.86
C ILE A 47 15.69 7.13 -7.56
N GLY A 48 15.71 8.01 -8.56
CA GLY A 48 16.23 9.36 -8.45
C GLY A 48 17.76 9.50 -8.40
N VAL A 49 18.51 8.38 -8.37
CA VAL A 49 19.99 8.38 -8.40
C VAL A 49 20.48 8.44 -9.84
N ASP A 50 21.28 9.46 -10.17
CA ASP A 50 21.94 9.55 -11.47
C ASP A 50 23.04 8.47 -11.56
N VAL A 51 22.85 7.53 -12.48
CA VAL A 51 23.78 6.40 -12.72
C VAL A 51 24.50 6.51 -14.05
N SER A 52 24.46 7.67 -14.72
CA SER A 52 25.10 7.92 -16.01
C SER A 52 26.56 7.46 -16.03
N GLY A 53 26.91 6.61 -17.00
CA GLY A 53 28.25 6.08 -17.17
C GLY A 53 28.70 5.01 -16.18
N MET A 54 27.88 4.66 -15.18
CA MET A 54 28.18 3.58 -14.23
C MET A 54 27.80 2.21 -14.83
N THR A 55 28.50 1.17 -14.41
CA THR A 55 28.05 -0.21 -14.58
C THR A 55 27.00 -0.55 -13.49
N PRO A 56 26.17 -1.60 -13.67
CA PRO A 56 25.26 -2.06 -12.62
C PRO A 56 25.98 -2.38 -11.29
N GLU A 57 27.17 -3.01 -11.35
CA GLU A 57 27.97 -3.31 -10.18
C GLU A 57 28.35 -2.03 -9.39
N GLU A 58 28.74 -0.96 -10.09
CA GLU A 58 29.07 0.33 -9.47
C GLU A 58 27.84 1.05 -8.90
N ALA A 59 26.68 0.96 -9.58
CA ALA A 59 25.44 1.64 -9.20
C ALA A 59 24.72 0.93 -8.03
N THR A 60 24.88 -0.39 -7.88
CA THR A 60 24.10 -1.23 -6.96
C THR A 60 24.04 -0.67 -5.53
N GLY A 61 25.18 -0.30 -4.97
CA GLY A 61 25.24 0.19 -3.58
C GLY A 61 24.47 1.50 -3.38
N LEU A 62 24.53 2.41 -4.36
CA LEU A 62 23.82 3.70 -4.31
C LEU A 62 22.32 3.51 -4.47
N VAL A 63 21.93 2.66 -5.42
CA VAL A 63 20.53 2.39 -5.75
C VAL A 63 19.85 1.59 -4.63
N ALA A 64 20.50 0.56 -4.09
CA ALA A 64 20.00 -0.18 -2.92
C ALA A 64 19.79 0.74 -1.71
N TYR A 65 20.74 1.63 -1.43
CA TYR A 65 20.57 2.62 -0.38
C TYR A 65 19.38 3.55 -0.63
N ALA A 66 19.16 3.99 -1.87
CA ALA A 66 18.00 4.81 -2.22
C ALA A 66 16.68 4.04 -2.05
N ALA A 67 16.63 2.76 -2.43
CA ALA A 67 15.47 1.89 -2.22
C ALA A 67 15.16 1.70 -0.74
N GLU A 68 16.18 1.44 0.10
CA GLU A 68 16.03 1.35 1.56
C GLU A 68 15.49 2.66 2.14
N LYS A 69 16.03 3.80 1.71
CA LYS A 69 15.55 5.12 2.15
C LYS A 69 14.10 5.37 1.74
N LYS A 70 13.67 4.89 0.59
CA LYS A 70 12.28 5.00 0.17
C LYS A 70 11.36 4.13 1.04
N LEU A 71 11.77 2.92 1.41
CA LEU A 71 11.05 2.09 2.38
C LEU A 71 10.95 2.76 3.76
N GLU A 72 11.99 3.45 4.22
CA GLU A 72 11.93 4.19 5.49
C GLU A 72 10.88 5.32 5.50
N THR A 73 10.47 5.81 4.33
CA THR A 73 9.42 6.85 4.22
C THR A 73 8.01 6.27 4.23
N VAL A 74 7.85 4.95 4.20
CA VAL A 74 6.53 4.32 4.23
C VAL A 74 5.84 4.62 5.55
N ALA A 75 4.68 5.25 5.47
CA ALA A 75 3.87 5.64 6.62
C ALA A 75 2.39 5.59 6.27
N ILE A 76 1.80 4.41 6.37
CA ILE A 76 0.35 4.24 6.21
C ILE A 76 -0.30 4.49 7.56
N THR A 77 -0.96 5.62 7.69
CA THR A 77 -1.64 6.03 8.93
C THR A 77 -3.09 5.56 8.89
N VAL A 78 -3.48 4.71 9.83
CA VAL A 78 -4.87 4.32 10.06
C VAL A 78 -5.43 5.21 11.15
N THR A 79 -6.46 6.02 10.86
CA THR A 79 -7.02 6.99 11.79
C THR A 79 -8.51 6.77 11.99
N LEU A 80 -8.92 6.70 13.25
CA LEU A 80 -10.32 6.73 13.68
C LEU A 80 -10.46 7.84 14.73
N ALA A 81 -11.70 8.24 15.06
CA ALA A 81 -11.99 9.34 16.02
C ALA A 81 -11.22 9.22 17.35
N ASP A 82 -10.95 7.99 17.80
CA ASP A 82 -10.36 7.68 19.10
C ASP A 82 -8.83 7.43 19.05
N GLY A 83 -8.21 7.44 17.86
CA GLY A 83 -6.79 7.16 17.74
C GLY A 83 -6.25 7.13 16.32
N SER A 84 -4.92 7.12 16.26
CA SER A 84 -4.17 7.05 15.00
C SER A 84 -2.98 6.12 15.15
N TRP A 85 -2.75 5.28 14.18
CA TRP A 85 -1.69 4.25 14.16
C TRP A 85 -0.95 4.31 12.83
N VAL A 86 0.36 4.22 12.89
CA VAL A 86 1.23 4.31 11.70
C VAL A 86 1.86 2.95 11.46
N PHE A 87 1.71 2.44 10.26
CA PHE A 87 2.37 1.22 9.78
C PHE A 87 3.51 1.61 8.84
N GLY A 88 4.71 1.16 9.19
CA GLY A 88 5.90 1.29 8.35
C GLY A 88 6.09 0.09 7.42
N ALA A 89 7.15 0.11 6.62
CA ALA A 89 7.45 -0.94 5.66
C ALA A 89 7.57 -2.33 6.33
N ASP A 90 8.19 -2.41 7.50
CA ASP A 90 8.37 -3.66 8.24
C ASP A 90 7.03 -4.26 8.68
N ASP A 91 6.09 -3.43 9.15
CA ASP A 91 4.75 -3.86 9.57
C ASP A 91 3.95 -4.43 8.39
N LEU A 92 4.20 -3.93 7.19
CA LEU A 92 3.53 -4.32 5.95
C LEU A 92 4.27 -5.44 5.21
N GLY A 93 5.41 -5.92 5.75
CA GLY A 93 6.26 -6.92 5.10
C GLY A 93 6.76 -6.48 3.72
N MET A 94 7.09 -5.20 3.56
CA MET A 94 7.53 -4.66 2.28
C MET A 94 8.97 -5.04 1.98
N SER A 95 9.21 -5.27 0.69
CA SER A 95 10.55 -5.48 0.11
C SER A 95 10.62 -4.87 -1.28
N TYR A 96 11.81 -4.88 -1.89
CA TYR A 96 12.01 -4.35 -3.24
C TYR A 96 12.83 -5.32 -4.10
N ASP A 97 12.58 -5.28 -5.41
CA ASP A 97 13.41 -5.92 -6.43
C ASP A 97 13.94 -4.86 -7.40
N LEU A 98 15.23 -4.94 -7.67
CA LEU A 98 15.95 -4.00 -8.54
C LEU A 98 16.18 -4.57 -9.96
N THR A 99 15.86 -5.83 -10.20
CA THR A 99 16.25 -6.57 -11.41
C THR A 99 15.67 -5.93 -12.66
N GLU A 100 14.36 -5.72 -12.69
CA GLU A 100 13.69 -5.14 -13.87
C GLU A 100 14.14 -3.69 -14.10
N MET A 101 14.23 -2.88 -13.05
CA MET A 101 14.70 -1.51 -13.13
C MET A 101 16.12 -1.38 -13.71
N PHE A 102 17.05 -2.25 -13.27
CA PHE A 102 18.41 -2.28 -13.83
C PHE A 102 18.41 -2.68 -15.31
N ALA A 103 17.59 -3.70 -15.67
CA ALA A 103 17.46 -4.15 -17.06
C ALA A 103 16.89 -3.06 -17.97
N GLU A 104 15.83 -2.38 -17.54
CA GLU A 104 15.21 -1.27 -18.26
C GLU A 104 16.15 -0.07 -18.38
N GLY A 105 16.82 0.32 -17.30
CA GLY A 105 17.81 1.39 -17.30
C GLY A 105 18.98 1.11 -18.25
N LEU A 106 19.46 -0.15 -18.34
CA LEU A 106 20.47 -0.57 -19.32
C LEU A 106 19.94 -0.54 -20.75
N ALA A 107 18.67 -0.93 -20.96
CA ALA A 107 18.04 -0.93 -22.28
C ALA A 107 17.77 0.48 -22.81
N TYR A 108 17.68 1.48 -21.92
CA TYR A 108 17.33 2.83 -22.25
C TYR A 108 18.26 3.44 -23.33
N GLY A 109 17.66 3.96 -24.40
CA GLY A 109 18.38 4.62 -25.49
C GLY A 109 19.27 3.70 -26.33
N ARG A 110 19.07 2.37 -26.29
CA ARG A 110 19.83 1.37 -27.10
C ARG A 110 19.04 0.76 -28.24
N SER A 111 17.82 1.19 -28.47
CA SER A 111 17.03 0.83 -29.64
C SER A 111 17.34 1.69 -30.86
N ASP A 112 16.80 1.33 -32.04
CA ASP A 112 17.09 1.92 -33.33
C ASP A 112 17.01 3.46 -33.37
N GLU A 113 17.81 4.10 -34.24
CA GLU A 113 18.07 5.56 -34.28
C GLU A 113 16.82 6.47 -34.32
N GLU A 114 15.69 6.01 -34.88
CA GLU A 114 14.45 6.80 -34.92
C GLU A 114 13.77 6.91 -33.55
N GLU A 115 13.85 5.88 -32.74
CA GLU A 115 13.27 5.81 -31.40
C GLU A 115 14.13 6.51 -30.33
N ILE A 116 15.44 6.62 -30.58
CA ILE A 116 16.38 7.38 -29.72
C ILE A 116 16.06 8.88 -29.72
N GLN A 117 15.61 9.44 -30.84
CA GLN A 117 15.26 10.86 -30.92
C GLN A 117 14.03 11.22 -30.08
N ASP A 118 13.03 10.33 -30.02
CA ASP A 118 11.83 10.54 -29.20
C ASP A 118 12.10 10.31 -27.71
N VAL A 119 13.00 9.37 -27.38
CA VAL A 119 13.44 9.08 -26.01
C VAL A 119 14.34 10.18 -25.44
N LEU A 120 15.22 10.78 -26.24
CA LEU A 120 16.07 11.90 -25.83
C LEU A 120 15.29 13.23 -25.75
N ALA A 121 14.12 13.32 -26.38
CA ALA A 121 13.23 14.48 -26.30
C ALA A 121 12.25 14.42 -25.11
N ALA A 122 12.01 13.24 -24.52
CA ALA A 122 11.26 13.07 -23.29
C ALA A 122 12.23 13.10 -22.10
N ASP A 123 11.91 13.86 -21.08
CA ASP A 123 12.70 14.00 -19.85
C ASP A 123 13.27 12.66 -19.36
N ALA A 124 14.57 12.64 -19.12
CA ALA A 124 15.45 11.62 -18.53
C ALA A 124 14.81 10.28 -18.15
N GLY A 125 15.35 9.16 -18.65
CA GLY A 125 14.93 7.82 -18.27
C GLY A 125 15.04 7.61 -16.76
N GLU A 126 13.95 7.84 -16.05
CA GLU A 126 13.82 7.60 -14.63
C GLU A 126 13.08 6.29 -14.41
N PHE A 127 13.70 5.37 -13.67
CA PHE A 127 13.20 4.05 -13.40
C PHE A 127 13.10 3.85 -11.89
N ASP A 128 12.05 3.17 -11.45
CA ASP A 128 11.79 2.88 -10.05
C ASP A 128 11.87 1.38 -9.78
N ALA A 129 12.16 0.99 -8.53
CA ALA A 129 12.16 -0.40 -8.11
C ALA A 129 10.74 -0.97 -8.07
N GLU A 130 10.64 -2.28 -8.23
CA GLU A 130 9.41 -2.99 -7.93
C GLU A 130 9.33 -3.18 -6.41
N TYR A 131 8.22 -2.69 -5.80
CA TYR A 131 7.94 -2.88 -4.38
C TYR A 131 6.88 -3.93 -4.19
N THR A 132 7.15 -4.87 -3.30
CA THR A 132 6.22 -5.94 -2.92
C THR A 132 5.89 -5.83 -1.43
N TRP A 133 4.79 -6.44 -1.00
CA TRP A 133 4.33 -6.48 0.38
C TRP A 133 3.71 -7.84 0.71
N ASP A 134 3.59 -8.14 1.99
CA ASP A 134 3.00 -9.38 2.48
C ASP A 134 1.60 -9.09 3.08
N ARG A 135 0.54 -9.56 2.41
CA ARG A 135 -0.83 -9.42 2.91
C ARG A 135 -1.02 -10.02 4.29
N ASP A 136 -0.37 -11.14 4.58
CA ASP A 136 -0.45 -11.76 5.91
C ASP A 136 0.23 -10.90 6.98
N ALA A 137 1.28 -10.14 6.64
CA ALA A 137 1.89 -9.16 7.54
C ALA A 137 0.91 -8.01 7.82
N ILE A 138 0.27 -7.46 6.79
CA ILE A 138 -0.77 -6.42 6.92
C ILE A 138 -1.90 -6.90 7.85
N LEU A 139 -2.44 -8.09 7.62
CA LEU A 139 -3.50 -8.65 8.45
C LEU A 139 -3.05 -8.87 9.90
N ARG A 140 -1.82 -9.35 10.12
CA ARG A 140 -1.25 -9.47 11.47
C ARG A 140 -1.13 -8.12 12.18
N ALA A 141 -0.71 -7.08 11.47
CA ALA A 141 -0.61 -5.73 12.01
C ALA A 141 -2.00 -5.17 12.38
N LEU A 142 -3.00 -5.37 11.52
CA LEU A 142 -4.39 -4.98 11.77
C LEU A 142 -5.02 -5.77 12.93
N ALA A 143 -4.74 -7.07 13.04
CA ALA A 143 -5.21 -7.89 14.17
C ALA A 143 -4.65 -7.42 15.52
N GLN A 144 -3.40 -6.90 15.54
CA GLN A 144 -2.84 -6.26 16.74
C GLN A 144 -3.51 -4.92 17.06
N LEU A 145 -3.96 -4.21 16.06
CA LEU A 145 -4.69 -2.96 16.19
C LEU A 145 -6.15 -3.15 16.62
N ALA A 146 -6.79 -4.24 16.19
CA ALA A 146 -8.22 -4.51 16.40
C ALA A 146 -8.72 -4.28 17.83
N PRO A 147 -8.02 -4.72 18.91
CA PRO A 147 -8.45 -4.47 20.29
C PRO A 147 -8.56 -2.99 20.67
N SER A 148 -7.84 -2.11 20.00
CA SER A 148 -7.89 -0.66 20.23
C SER A 148 -9.06 0.03 19.51
N ILE A 149 -9.61 -0.64 18.49
CA ILE A 149 -10.74 -0.13 17.69
C ILE A 149 -12.06 -0.77 18.13
N ASN A 150 -12.04 -2.06 18.46
CA ASN A 150 -13.23 -2.83 18.75
C ASN A 150 -13.88 -2.36 20.05
N THR A 151 -15.20 -2.18 20.01
CA THR A 151 -16.03 -1.89 21.18
C THR A 151 -17.24 -2.82 21.19
N GLU A 152 -17.60 -3.29 22.36
CA GLU A 152 -18.83 -4.08 22.53
C GLU A 152 -20.05 -3.16 22.51
N ALA A 153 -21.18 -3.70 22.03
CA ALA A 153 -22.45 -3.00 22.15
C ALA A 153 -22.92 -3.00 23.62
N THR A 154 -23.39 -1.87 24.09
CA THR A 154 -24.06 -1.81 25.39
C THR A 154 -25.52 -2.22 25.24
N GLN A 155 -26.02 -3.02 26.19
CA GLN A 155 -27.42 -3.46 26.16
C GLN A 155 -28.33 -2.37 26.71
N PRO A 156 -29.56 -2.20 26.19
CA PRO A 156 -30.55 -1.35 26.81
C PRO A 156 -30.95 -1.92 28.19
N TYR A 157 -31.29 -1.05 29.12
CA TYR A 157 -31.69 -1.45 30.47
C TYR A 157 -32.72 -0.48 31.04
N ALA A 158 -33.38 -0.89 32.11
CA ALA A 158 -34.34 -0.08 32.87
C ALA A 158 -33.78 0.24 34.25
N GLU A 159 -33.78 1.53 34.61
CA GLU A 159 -33.45 2.00 35.96
C GLU A 159 -34.75 2.29 36.75
N PRO A 160 -34.92 1.80 37.96
CA PRO A 160 -36.07 2.13 38.78
C PRO A 160 -36.08 3.61 39.13
N ILE A 161 -37.20 4.28 38.93
CA ILE A 161 -37.42 5.65 39.42
C ILE A 161 -37.72 5.60 40.91
N THR A 162 -36.90 6.24 41.72
CA THR A 162 -37.03 6.25 43.17
C THR A 162 -37.99 7.33 43.67
N ASP A 163 -38.43 8.27 42.82
CA ASP A 163 -39.46 9.23 43.14
C ASP A 163 -40.81 8.55 43.17
N TRP A 164 -41.38 8.47 44.39
CA TRP A 164 -42.67 7.79 44.64
C TRP A 164 -43.88 8.62 44.11
N GLU A 165 -43.69 9.90 43.78
CA GLU A 165 -44.71 10.75 43.16
C GLU A 165 -44.74 10.59 41.63
N SER A 166 -43.75 9.95 41.03
CA SER A 166 -43.70 9.72 39.59
C SER A 166 -44.73 8.66 39.14
N GLU A 167 -45.45 8.95 38.09
CA GLU A 167 -46.36 7.99 37.43
C GLU A 167 -45.57 6.88 36.69
N GLU A 168 -44.35 7.20 36.26
CA GLU A 168 -43.44 6.25 35.60
C GLU A 168 -42.64 5.49 36.68
N ARG A 169 -42.46 4.19 36.49
CA ARG A 169 -41.73 3.34 37.42
C ARG A 169 -40.29 3.09 37.02
N PHE A 170 -39.98 3.24 35.74
CA PHE A 170 -38.67 2.96 35.17
C PHE A 170 -38.25 4.04 34.19
N ASN A 171 -36.98 4.38 34.24
CA ASN A 171 -36.30 5.13 33.19
C ASN A 171 -35.63 4.14 32.25
N TYR A 172 -35.96 4.19 30.97
CA TYR A 172 -35.46 3.24 29.97
C TYR A 172 -34.28 3.87 29.24
N ILE A 173 -33.11 3.23 29.39
CA ILE A 173 -31.85 3.64 28.79
C ILE A 173 -31.63 2.80 27.54
N ALA A 174 -31.46 3.47 26.40
CA ALA A 174 -31.15 2.80 25.13
C ALA A 174 -29.74 2.19 25.18
N GLY A 175 -29.59 1.04 24.54
CA GLY A 175 -28.25 0.52 24.27
C GLY A 175 -27.52 1.34 23.21
N GLU A 176 -26.21 1.20 23.18
CA GLU A 176 -25.37 1.81 22.16
C GLU A 176 -24.73 0.73 21.28
N GLU A 177 -24.56 1.04 20.01
CA GLU A 177 -23.86 0.16 19.08
C GLU A 177 -22.38 0.09 19.41
N GLY A 178 -21.84 -1.11 19.37
CA GLY A 178 -20.41 -1.35 19.32
C GLY A 178 -19.89 -1.35 17.89
N ARG A 179 -18.60 -1.64 17.74
CA ARG A 179 -17.96 -1.76 16.42
C ARG A 179 -16.87 -2.82 16.45
N THR A 180 -16.58 -3.42 15.29
CA THR A 180 -15.43 -4.29 15.07
C THR A 180 -14.68 -3.86 13.82
N LEU A 181 -13.35 -3.90 13.87
CA LEU A 181 -12.51 -3.67 12.69
C LEU A 181 -12.80 -4.74 11.63
N ASN A 182 -13.01 -4.33 10.40
CA ASN A 182 -13.00 -5.22 9.25
C ASN A 182 -11.58 -5.25 8.68
N GLU A 183 -10.78 -6.22 9.18
CA GLU A 183 -9.37 -6.34 8.86
C GLU A 183 -9.14 -6.54 7.36
N GLU A 184 -9.94 -7.39 6.70
CA GLU A 184 -9.81 -7.66 5.27
C GLU A 184 -10.07 -6.42 4.41
N ALA A 185 -11.17 -5.72 4.67
CA ALA A 185 -11.51 -4.52 3.91
C ALA A 185 -10.52 -3.36 4.17
N THR A 186 -9.97 -3.29 5.38
CA THR A 186 -8.92 -2.30 5.71
C THR A 186 -7.59 -2.68 5.05
N ALA A 187 -7.25 -3.97 5.00
CA ALA A 187 -6.09 -4.46 4.27
C ALA A 187 -6.18 -4.15 2.78
N ASP A 188 -7.35 -4.30 2.17
CA ASP A 188 -7.59 -3.95 0.76
C ASP A 188 -7.33 -2.46 0.48
N GLN A 189 -7.67 -1.57 1.43
CA GLN A 189 -7.36 -0.13 1.31
C GLN A 189 -5.86 0.14 1.39
N ILE A 190 -5.16 -0.53 2.31
CA ILE A 190 -3.69 -0.43 2.44
C ILE A 190 -3.03 -0.92 1.14
N GLU A 191 -3.38 -2.12 0.66
CA GLU A 191 -2.84 -2.67 -0.59
C GLU A 191 -3.13 -1.78 -1.80
N TYR A 192 -4.30 -1.14 -1.84
CA TYR A 192 -4.61 -0.17 -2.90
C TYR A 192 -3.67 1.02 -2.88
N ALA A 193 -3.39 1.58 -1.70
CA ALA A 193 -2.43 2.69 -1.56
C ALA A 193 -1.02 2.27 -2.00
N LEU A 194 -0.54 1.10 -1.55
CA LEU A 194 0.77 0.56 -1.93
C LEU A 194 0.87 0.31 -3.43
N ARG A 195 -0.15 -0.29 -4.04
CA ARG A 195 -0.20 -0.57 -5.49
C ARG A 195 -0.20 0.69 -6.35
N THR A 196 -0.73 1.79 -5.82
CA THR A 196 -0.71 3.09 -6.51
C THR A 196 0.55 3.91 -6.23
N GLY A 197 1.54 3.34 -5.52
CA GLY A 197 2.78 4.02 -5.15
C GLY A 197 2.59 5.10 -4.08
N THR A 198 1.45 5.09 -3.36
CA THR A 198 1.17 6.05 -2.31
C THR A 198 1.65 5.50 -0.97
N PHE A 199 2.93 5.69 -0.68
CA PHE A 199 3.59 5.14 0.50
C PHE A 199 3.41 5.98 1.77
N GLU A 200 2.95 7.22 1.64
CA GLU A 200 2.61 8.09 2.77
C GLU A 200 1.17 8.57 2.61
N THR A 201 0.27 8.06 3.44
CA THR A 201 -1.16 8.41 3.38
C THR A 201 -1.88 8.10 4.69
N THR A 202 -3.07 8.68 4.82
CA THR A 202 -3.99 8.39 5.92
C THR A 202 -5.24 7.74 5.38
N ILE A 203 -5.64 6.64 5.99
CA ILE A 203 -6.87 5.91 5.68
C ILE A 203 -7.77 5.82 6.92
N GLU A 204 -9.08 5.81 6.70
CA GLU A 204 -10.07 5.50 7.72
C GLU A 204 -10.36 3.99 7.64
N PRO A 205 -10.22 3.23 8.76
CA PRO A 205 -10.44 1.80 8.74
C PRO A 205 -11.91 1.47 8.52
N VAL A 206 -12.17 0.38 7.83
CA VAL A 206 -13.53 -0.14 7.69
C VAL A 206 -13.94 -0.81 9.00
N VAL A 207 -15.07 -0.39 9.57
CA VAL A 207 -15.63 -0.99 10.77
C VAL A 207 -17.04 -1.52 10.51
N ASN A 208 -17.38 -2.63 11.16
CA ASN A 208 -18.71 -3.21 11.17
C ASN A 208 -19.39 -2.85 12.49
N ALA A 209 -20.65 -2.40 12.45
CA ALA A 209 -21.45 -2.16 13.63
C ALA A 209 -21.76 -3.49 14.35
N VAL A 210 -21.66 -3.46 15.68
CA VAL A 210 -22.11 -4.54 16.57
C VAL A 210 -23.36 -4.04 17.28
N LEU A 211 -24.51 -4.64 16.95
CA LEU A 211 -25.79 -4.22 17.52
C LEU A 211 -26.01 -4.85 18.89
N PRO A 212 -26.74 -4.16 19.82
CA PRO A 212 -27.26 -4.78 21.00
C PRO A 212 -28.11 -6.01 20.66
N THR A 213 -28.05 -7.06 21.49
CA THR A 213 -28.84 -8.28 21.30
C THR A 213 -30.30 -8.14 21.75
N MET A 214 -30.61 -7.09 22.50
CA MET A 214 -31.95 -6.74 22.97
C MET A 214 -32.33 -5.34 22.50
N THR A 215 -33.61 -5.12 22.28
CA THR A 215 -34.17 -3.82 22.00
C THR A 215 -34.73 -3.19 23.29
N ILE A 216 -34.96 -1.86 23.28
CA ILE A 216 -35.61 -1.19 24.41
C ILE A 216 -37.03 -1.70 24.63
N ASP A 217 -37.70 -2.16 23.59
CA ASP A 217 -39.05 -2.72 23.68
C ASP A 217 -39.04 -4.13 24.36
N ASP A 218 -37.94 -4.89 24.14
CA ASP A 218 -37.74 -6.14 24.90
C ASP A 218 -37.56 -5.87 26.39
N VAL A 219 -36.81 -4.82 26.73
CA VAL A 219 -36.66 -4.40 28.16
C VAL A 219 -38.00 -3.99 28.75
N ARG A 220 -38.80 -3.19 28.01
CA ARG A 220 -40.14 -2.76 28.47
C ARG A 220 -41.12 -3.90 28.67
N ALA A 221 -41.01 -4.96 27.85
CA ALA A 221 -41.88 -6.12 27.96
C ALA A 221 -41.59 -6.97 29.20
N HIS A 222 -40.42 -6.80 29.84
CA HIS A 222 -39.97 -7.59 30.99
C HIS A 222 -39.91 -6.79 32.31
N THR A 223 -40.30 -5.54 32.32
CA THR A 223 -40.38 -4.64 33.48
C THR A 223 -41.82 -4.27 33.81
#